data_8bac2718d6fd1de694144ceb44dbcf00
#
_entry.id   8bac2718d6fd1de694144ceb44dbcf00
#
_cell.length_a   1.000
_cell.length_b   1.000
_cell.length_c   1.000
_cell.angle_alpha   90.00
_cell.angle_beta   90.00
_cell.angle_gamma   90.00
#
_symmetry.space_group_name_H-M   'P 1'
#
loop_
_entity.id
_entity.type
_entity.pdbx_description
1 polymer ?
#
loop_
_entity_poly.entity_id
_entity_poly.type
_entity_poly.pdbx_seq_one_letter_code
_entity_poly.pdbx_strand_id
1 'polypeptide(L)'
;MHREYRFYVYIMQSASRRTLYTGMINNLRKRVWQHKNHLLEGFTDDYNATRLVYWESFDDVANAINREKQIKRWRREKKIWLIQRVNPGWRDLAADWFETQGPSTTSFVHSVNEWLRSG
;
A
#
# COMPACT_ATOMS: atom_id res chain seq x y z
N MET A 1 -12.80 -16.84 19.62
CA MET A 1 -12.65 -15.56 18.95
C MET A 1 -11.92 -15.71 17.64
N HIS A 2 -12.54 -15.24 16.63
CA HIS A 2 -11.96 -15.36 15.29
C HIS A 2 -11.01 -14.21 15.03
N ARG A 3 -9.84 -14.58 14.59
CA ARG A 3 -8.90 -13.63 14.07
C ARG A 3 -8.91 -13.77 12.56
N GLU A 4 -9.39 -12.76 11.89
CA GLU A 4 -9.33 -12.77 10.45
C GLU A 4 -7.97 -12.29 10.01
N TYR A 5 -7.25 -13.17 9.34
CA TYR A 5 -5.99 -12.79 8.71
C TYR A 5 -6.29 -12.51 7.26
N ARG A 6 -5.89 -11.33 6.83
CA ARG A 6 -5.99 -10.97 5.43
C ARG A 6 -4.63 -10.56 4.93
N PHE A 7 -4.41 -10.87 3.68
CA PHE A 7 -3.17 -10.51 3.01
C PHE A 7 -3.54 -9.64 1.84
N TYR A 8 -2.70 -8.66 1.56
CA TYR A 8 -2.99 -7.67 0.54
C TYR A 8 -1.84 -7.60 -0.44
N VAL A 9 -2.19 -7.62 -1.72
CA VAL A 9 -1.25 -7.31 -2.79
C VAL A 9 -1.59 -5.90 -3.24
N TYR A 10 -0.59 -5.05 -3.31
CA TYR A 10 -0.84 -3.64 -3.59
C TYR A 10 0.19 -3.09 -4.57
N ILE A 11 -0.17 -1.99 -5.21
CA ILE A 11 0.73 -1.26 -6.10
C ILE A 11 0.74 0.20 -5.64
N MET A 12 1.95 0.69 -5.36
CA MET A 12 2.18 2.09 -5.04
C MET A 12 2.82 2.77 -6.24
N GLN A 13 2.46 4.01 -6.45
CA GLN A 13 3.04 4.82 -7.52
C GLN A 13 3.92 5.89 -6.93
N SER A 14 5.09 6.11 -7.54
CA SER A 14 5.99 7.17 -7.09
C SER A 14 5.40 8.55 -7.36
N ALA A 15 5.89 9.53 -6.62
CA ALA A 15 5.47 10.92 -6.81
C ALA A 15 5.73 11.39 -8.23
N SER A 16 6.80 10.91 -8.85
CA SER A 16 7.14 11.24 -10.23
C SER A 16 6.24 10.51 -11.23
N ARG A 17 5.46 9.53 -10.77
CA ARG A 17 4.60 8.67 -11.59
C ARG A 17 5.38 7.71 -12.49
N ARG A 18 6.68 7.62 -12.32
CA ARG A 18 7.52 6.75 -13.17
C ARG A 18 7.59 5.33 -12.65
N THR A 19 7.50 5.13 -11.35
CA THR A 19 7.72 3.83 -10.74
C THR A 19 6.43 3.29 -10.17
N LEU A 20 6.19 2.01 -10.43
CA LEU A 20 5.09 1.24 -9.82
C LEU A 20 5.73 0.17 -8.95
N TYR A 21 5.48 0.25 -7.65
CA TYR A 21 6.02 -0.70 -6.68
C TYR A 21 4.93 -1.69 -6.30
N THR A 22 5.20 -2.98 -6.48
CA THR A 22 4.26 -4.04 -6.11
C THR A 22 4.75 -4.73 -4.85
N GLY A 23 3.85 -4.90 -3.89
CA GLY A 23 4.21 -5.54 -2.64
C GLY A 23 3.06 -6.37 -2.08
N MET A 24 3.36 -7.10 -1.02
CA MET A 24 2.36 -7.91 -0.31
C MET A 24 2.59 -7.75 1.19
N ILE A 25 1.50 -7.62 1.94
CA ILE A 25 1.59 -7.38 3.38
C ILE A 25 0.29 -7.82 4.05
N ASN A 26 0.36 -8.13 5.34
CA ASN A 26 -0.84 -8.48 6.10
C ASN A 26 -1.50 -7.26 6.77
N ASN A 27 -0.86 -6.11 6.75
CA ASN A 27 -1.42 -4.89 7.28
C ASN A 27 -1.18 -3.76 6.28
N LEU A 28 -2.12 -3.63 5.35
CA LEU A 28 -1.98 -2.67 4.26
C LEU A 28 -1.90 -1.23 4.75
N ARG A 29 -2.74 -0.88 5.72
CA ARG A 29 -2.79 0.48 6.23
C ARG A 29 -1.45 0.91 6.82
N LYS A 30 -0.85 0.04 7.61
CA LYS A 30 0.47 0.31 8.20
C LYS A 30 1.53 0.47 7.12
N ARG A 31 1.53 -0.42 6.13
CA ARG A 31 2.54 -0.38 5.07
C ARG A 31 2.40 0.86 4.22
N VAL A 32 1.18 1.26 3.89
CA VAL A 32 0.95 2.47 3.12
C VAL A 32 1.43 3.70 3.89
N TRP A 33 1.16 3.73 5.19
CA TRP A 33 1.65 4.83 6.02
C TRP A 33 3.17 4.90 6.01
N GLN A 34 3.84 3.75 6.10
CA GLN A 34 5.29 3.69 6.03
C GLN A 34 5.82 4.21 4.69
N HIS A 35 5.16 3.85 3.60
CA HIS A 35 5.53 4.36 2.28
C HIS A 35 5.38 5.88 2.21
N LYS A 36 4.26 6.39 2.68
CA LYS A 36 3.98 7.82 2.62
C LYS A 36 4.96 8.65 3.46
N ASN A 37 5.52 8.05 4.50
CA ASN A 37 6.40 8.74 5.42
C ASN A 37 7.86 8.31 5.27
N HIS A 38 8.17 7.57 4.22
CA HIS A 38 9.54 7.18 3.88
C HIS A 38 10.26 6.44 5.01
N LEU A 39 9.53 5.56 5.71
CA LEU A 39 10.06 4.84 6.85
C LEU A 39 10.61 3.46 6.51
N LEU A 40 10.55 3.06 5.25
CA LEU A 40 11.05 1.75 4.83
C LEU A 40 12.53 1.86 4.48
N GLU A 41 13.32 0.97 5.07
CA GLU A 41 14.75 0.94 4.79
C GLU A 41 15.01 0.54 3.34
N GLY A 42 16.08 1.08 2.78
CA GLY A 42 16.46 0.77 1.43
C GLY A 42 15.69 1.53 0.38
N PHE A 43 14.74 2.34 0.78
CA PHE A 43 14.01 3.18 -0.15
C PHE A 43 14.84 4.39 -0.51
N THR A 44 15.09 4.56 -1.79
CA THR A 44 15.73 5.77 -2.30
C THR A 44 14.68 6.74 -2.79
N ASP A 45 15.11 7.95 -3.13
CA ASP A 45 14.18 8.92 -3.69
C ASP A 45 13.53 8.43 -4.98
N ASP A 46 14.20 7.53 -5.70
CA ASP A 46 13.64 6.94 -6.91
C ASP A 46 12.42 6.09 -6.61
N TYR A 47 12.32 5.59 -5.39
CA TYR A 47 11.21 4.75 -4.96
C TYR A 47 10.28 5.49 -4.02
N ASN A 48 10.20 6.79 -4.17
CA ASN A 48 9.30 7.61 -3.37
C ASN A 48 7.86 7.28 -3.73
N ALA A 49 7.39 6.12 -3.31
CA ALA A 49 6.08 5.58 -3.66
C ALA A 49 5.09 5.97 -2.57
N THR A 50 4.35 7.03 -2.81
CA THR A 50 3.46 7.61 -1.82
C THR A 50 1.99 7.50 -2.18
N ARG A 51 1.67 7.07 -3.39
CA ARG A 51 0.30 6.99 -3.86
C ARG A 51 -0.12 5.54 -4.01
N LEU A 52 -1.17 5.13 -3.30
CA LEU A 52 -1.71 3.78 -3.43
C LEU A 52 -2.67 3.78 -4.61
N VAL A 53 -2.34 3.05 -5.67
CA VAL A 53 -3.16 3.06 -6.89
C VAL A 53 -3.93 1.77 -7.12
N TYR A 54 -3.61 0.70 -6.38
CA TYR A 54 -4.28 -0.58 -6.54
C TYR A 54 -4.04 -1.47 -5.33
N TRP A 55 -5.04 -2.28 -4.95
CA TRP A 55 -4.84 -3.34 -3.97
C TRP A 55 -5.90 -4.42 -4.12
N GLU A 56 -5.54 -5.63 -3.70
CA GLU A 56 -6.42 -6.79 -3.64
C GLU A 56 -6.24 -7.45 -2.28
N SER A 57 -7.29 -8.10 -1.80
CA SER A 57 -7.18 -8.84 -0.54
C SER A 57 -7.33 -10.33 -0.77
N PHE A 58 -6.67 -11.12 0.08
CA PHE A 58 -6.68 -12.57 0.02
C PHE A 58 -6.81 -13.13 1.43
N ASP A 59 -7.53 -14.23 1.55
CA ASP A 59 -7.64 -14.95 2.82
C ASP A 59 -6.46 -15.89 3.03
N ASP A 60 -5.79 -16.27 1.96
CA ASP A 60 -4.73 -17.26 1.97
C ASP A 60 -3.41 -16.64 1.56
N VAL A 61 -2.38 -16.88 2.37
CA VAL A 61 -1.07 -16.28 2.12
C VAL A 61 -0.44 -16.81 0.83
N ALA A 62 -0.65 -18.09 0.52
CA ALA A 62 -0.07 -18.67 -0.69
C ALA A 62 -0.62 -18.00 -1.94
N ASN A 63 -1.93 -17.74 -1.97
CA ASN A 63 -2.54 -17.06 -3.11
C ASN A 63 -2.05 -15.62 -3.23
N ALA A 64 -1.87 -14.94 -2.10
CA ALA A 64 -1.35 -13.58 -2.10
C ALA A 64 0.08 -13.54 -2.64
N ILE A 65 0.93 -14.45 -2.20
CA ILE A 65 2.31 -14.52 -2.67
C ILE A 65 2.34 -14.79 -4.17
N ASN A 66 1.54 -15.73 -4.64
CA ASN A 66 1.50 -16.06 -6.05
C ASN A 66 1.05 -14.86 -6.89
N ARG A 67 0.06 -14.14 -6.39
CA ARG A 67 -0.43 -12.95 -7.10
C ARG A 67 0.63 -11.86 -7.17
N GLU A 68 1.32 -11.61 -6.06
CA GLU A 68 2.39 -10.64 -6.03
C GLU A 68 3.47 -10.98 -7.06
N LYS A 69 3.90 -12.24 -7.06
CA LYS A 69 4.91 -12.67 -8.01
C LYS A 69 4.45 -12.52 -9.44
N GLN A 70 3.19 -12.86 -9.70
CA GLN A 70 2.61 -12.73 -11.01
C GLN A 70 2.66 -11.29 -11.49
N ILE A 71 2.18 -10.36 -10.67
CA ILE A 71 2.14 -8.96 -11.04
C ILE A 71 3.54 -8.38 -11.22
N LYS A 72 4.46 -8.78 -10.36
CA LYS A 72 5.85 -8.31 -10.47
C LYS A 72 6.50 -8.70 -11.79
N ARG A 73 6.09 -9.82 -12.39
CA ARG A 73 6.61 -10.26 -13.68
C ARG A 73 5.98 -9.57 -14.86
N TRP A 74 4.86 -8.91 -14.67
CA TRP A 74 4.17 -8.25 -15.75
C TRP A 74 4.95 -7.05 -16.24
N ARG A 75 4.80 -6.76 -17.53
CA ARG A 75 5.31 -5.52 -18.10
C ARG A 75 4.47 -4.36 -17.55
N ARG A 76 5.04 -3.18 -17.63
CA ARG A 76 4.38 -1.98 -17.12
C ARG A 76 2.99 -1.78 -17.71
N GLU A 77 2.84 -2.02 -19.01
CA GLU A 77 1.56 -1.82 -19.68
C GLU A 77 0.46 -2.67 -19.04
N LYS A 78 0.80 -3.89 -18.65
CA LYS A 78 -0.18 -4.78 -18.04
C LYS A 78 -0.53 -4.36 -16.63
N LYS A 79 0.43 -3.83 -15.90
CA LYS A 79 0.15 -3.27 -14.58
C LYS A 79 -0.76 -2.07 -14.70
N ILE A 80 -0.52 -1.22 -15.67
CA ILE A 80 -1.37 -0.06 -15.96
C ILE A 80 -2.78 -0.52 -16.29
N TRP A 81 -2.91 -1.53 -17.13
CA TRP A 81 -4.20 -2.09 -17.49
C TRP A 81 -4.97 -2.55 -16.24
N LEU A 82 -4.29 -3.25 -15.34
CA LEU A 82 -4.91 -3.73 -14.11
C LEU A 82 -5.38 -2.57 -13.24
N ILE A 83 -4.53 -1.58 -13.06
CA ILE A 83 -4.86 -0.41 -12.25
C ILE A 83 -6.06 0.32 -12.84
N GLN A 84 -6.07 0.54 -14.14
CA GLN A 84 -7.12 1.32 -14.78
C GLN A 84 -8.48 0.64 -14.77
N ARG A 85 -8.51 -0.67 -14.60
CA ARG A 85 -9.79 -1.39 -14.48
C ARG A 85 -10.56 -0.99 -13.24
N VAL A 86 -9.87 -0.68 -12.16
CA VAL A 86 -10.52 -0.34 -10.90
C VAL A 86 -10.29 1.09 -10.47
N ASN A 87 -9.29 1.73 -11.03
CA ASN A 87 -8.91 3.09 -10.65
C ASN A 87 -8.49 3.89 -11.89
N PRO A 88 -9.44 4.14 -12.81
CA PRO A 88 -9.11 4.81 -14.07
C PRO A 88 -8.57 6.23 -13.89
N GLY A 89 -8.90 6.86 -12.77
CA GLY A 89 -8.41 8.21 -12.49
C GLY A 89 -7.07 8.26 -11.80
N TRP A 90 -6.46 7.11 -11.52
CA TRP A 90 -5.16 7.05 -10.82
C TRP A 90 -5.17 7.82 -9.50
N ARG A 91 -6.25 7.70 -8.79
CA ARG A 91 -6.40 8.38 -7.51
C ARG A 91 -5.59 7.66 -6.45
N ASP A 92 -5.15 8.40 -5.45
CA ASP A 92 -4.56 7.80 -4.27
C ASP A 92 -5.69 7.18 -3.44
N LEU A 93 -5.81 5.87 -3.49
CA LEU A 93 -6.90 5.16 -2.82
C LEU A 93 -6.80 5.27 -1.29
N ALA A 94 -5.65 5.67 -0.79
CA ALA A 94 -5.43 5.86 0.64
C ALA A 94 -5.41 7.34 1.04
N ALA A 95 -5.90 8.21 0.19
CA ALA A 95 -5.84 9.65 0.45
C ALA A 95 -6.52 10.02 1.78
N ASP A 96 -7.62 9.34 2.10
CA ASP A 96 -8.39 9.65 3.30
C ASP A 96 -8.03 8.81 4.50
N TRP A 97 -7.14 7.85 4.34
CA TRP A 97 -6.90 6.88 5.40
C TRP A 97 -6.24 7.49 6.64
N PHE A 98 -5.42 8.50 6.45
CA PHE A 98 -4.62 9.08 7.52
C PHE A 98 -4.97 10.53 7.79
N GLU A 99 -5.98 11.04 7.11
CA GLU A 99 -6.44 12.39 7.38
C GLU A 99 -7.30 12.36 8.63
N THR A 100 -6.88 13.12 9.61
CA THR A 100 -7.69 13.25 10.80
C THR A 100 -8.72 14.33 10.58
N GLN A 101 -9.92 14.06 11.01
CA GLN A 101 -10.98 15.03 10.90
C GLN A 101 -11.22 15.64 12.25
N GLY A 102 -10.94 16.93 12.35
CA GLY A 102 -11.14 17.64 13.57
C GLY A 102 -10.03 17.39 14.57
N PRO A 103 -10.34 17.46 15.86
CA PRO A 103 -9.32 17.52 16.91
C PRO A 103 -8.64 16.19 17.24
N SER A 104 -8.89 15.15 16.51
CA SER A 104 -8.37 13.84 16.84
C SER A 104 -6.96 13.59 16.31
N THR A 105 -6.27 14.61 15.86
CA THR A 105 -4.94 14.48 15.30
C THR A 105 -3.97 13.79 16.25
N THR A 106 -4.02 14.19 17.51
CA THR A 106 -3.14 13.62 18.52
C THR A 106 -3.37 12.13 18.71
N SER A 107 -4.63 11.73 18.75
CA SER A 107 -4.98 10.31 18.88
C SER A 107 -4.47 9.52 17.68
N PHE A 108 -4.61 10.06 16.49
CA PHE A 108 -4.15 9.40 15.30
C PHE A 108 -2.64 9.17 15.34
N VAL A 109 -1.89 10.20 15.69
CA VAL A 109 -0.43 10.11 15.76
C VAL A 109 -0.02 9.08 16.79
N HIS A 110 -0.71 9.02 17.91
CA HIS A 110 -0.42 8.04 18.95
C HIS A 110 -0.63 6.61 18.41
N SER A 111 -1.73 6.37 17.72
CA SER A 111 -2.00 5.05 17.14
C SER A 111 -0.93 4.63 16.13
N VAL A 112 -0.49 5.56 15.33
CA VAL A 112 0.56 5.27 14.35
C VAL A 112 1.85 4.90 15.06
N ASN A 113 2.19 5.61 16.12
CA ASN A 113 3.39 5.29 16.91
C ASN A 113 3.31 3.88 17.50
N GLU A 114 2.13 3.46 17.92
CA GLU A 114 1.95 2.10 18.41
C GLU A 114 2.23 1.08 17.32
N TRP A 115 1.78 1.34 16.10
CA TRP A 115 2.07 0.46 14.99
C TRP A 115 3.57 0.30 14.79
N LEU A 116 4.30 1.39 14.85
CA LEU A 116 5.74 1.36 14.63
C LEU A 116 6.45 0.60 15.75
N ARG A 117 5.98 0.71 16.96
CA ARG A 117 6.58 0.01 18.09
C ARG A 117 6.35 -1.49 18.02
N SER A 118 5.18 -1.89 17.58
CA SER A 118 4.83 -3.31 17.54
C SER A 118 5.33 -4.01 16.30
N GLY A 119 5.85 -3.26 15.36
CA GLY A 119 6.29 -3.78 14.06
C GLY A 119 7.68 -4.40 14.12
#